data_c12b6e54e0c33af1dbdd02cd9fc8a740
#
_entry.id   c12b6e54e0c33af1dbdd02cd9fc8a740
#
_cell.length_a   1.000
_cell.length_b   1.000
_cell.length_c   1.000
_cell.angle_alpha   90.00
_cell.angle_beta   90.00
_cell.angle_gamma   90.00
#
_symmetry.space_group_name_H-M   'P 1'
#
loop_
_entity.id
_entity.type
_entity.pdbx_description
1 polymer ?
#
loop_
_entity_poly.entity_id
_entity_poly.type
_entity_poly.pdbx_seq_one_letter_code
_entity_poly.pdbx_strand_id
1 'polypeptide(L)'
;ISAVILPEFDACMDTPQNNPHHCWSVGEHTLRALPFVEPDKVLRLAVLLHDIGKPPVRTTDERGVDHFYGHAQKGAEMAGSILRRLKFDNDTRKRVARLVQVHDDLQIAAAQRSVRRAVYRIGADLFPDYLKVRRADIMAQNPDVRQEKLNELARIEEMYQKILEAQQCLSLKDLAVTGR
;
A
#
# COMPACT_ATOMS: atom_id res chain seq x y z
N ILE A 1 -5.37 -16.77 -19.76
CA ILE A 1 -4.71 -15.49 -20.12
C ILE A 1 -3.77 -15.05 -19.00
N SER A 2 -4.18 -15.07 -17.73
CA SER A 2 -3.33 -14.72 -16.57
C SER A 2 -2.05 -15.54 -16.52
N ALA A 3 -2.12 -16.85 -16.67
CA ALA A 3 -0.97 -17.75 -16.67
C ALA A 3 0.13 -17.43 -17.71
N VAL A 4 -0.20 -16.64 -18.73
CA VAL A 4 0.78 -16.19 -19.74
C VAL A 4 1.32 -14.80 -19.45
N ILE A 5 0.44 -13.89 -19.03
CA ILE A 5 0.78 -12.48 -18.83
C ILE A 5 1.32 -12.22 -17.42
N LEU A 6 0.71 -12.83 -16.41
CA LEU A 6 1.00 -12.60 -14.99
C LEU A 6 0.90 -13.92 -14.19
N PRO A 7 1.75 -14.94 -14.49
CA PRO A 7 1.72 -16.22 -13.81
C PRO A 7 1.95 -16.12 -12.29
N GLU A 8 2.64 -15.08 -11.86
CA GLU A 8 2.86 -14.80 -10.43
C GLU A 8 1.56 -14.54 -9.68
N PHE A 9 0.54 -14.01 -10.37
CA PHE A 9 -0.77 -13.76 -9.78
C PHE A 9 -1.61 -15.05 -9.65
N ASP A 10 -1.42 -16.03 -10.52
CA ASP A 10 -2.05 -17.34 -10.38
C ASP A 10 -1.59 -18.01 -9.08
N ALA A 11 -0.30 -17.89 -8.72
CA ALA A 11 0.20 -18.36 -7.42
C ALA A 11 -0.47 -17.63 -6.23
N CYS A 12 -0.86 -16.35 -6.38
CA CYS A 12 -1.63 -15.64 -5.37
C CYS A 12 -3.05 -16.21 -5.21
N MET A 13 -3.69 -16.62 -6.30
CA MET A 13 -5.03 -17.23 -6.25
C MET A 13 -5.03 -18.52 -5.44
N ASP A 14 -3.97 -19.30 -5.53
CA ASP A 14 -3.80 -20.59 -4.85
C ASP A 14 -3.23 -20.46 -3.42
N THR A 15 -2.83 -19.26 -2.99
CA THR A 15 -2.22 -19.03 -1.67
C THR A 15 -3.27 -18.66 -0.63
N PRO A 16 -3.58 -19.54 0.35
CA PRO A 16 -4.47 -19.21 1.46
C PRO A 16 -3.80 -18.23 2.43
N GLN A 17 -4.62 -17.57 3.25
CA GLN A 17 -4.18 -16.68 4.33
C GLN A 17 -4.88 -17.08 5.64
N ASN A 18 -4.39 -18.14 6.29
CA ASN A 18 -4.93 -18.65 7.54
C ASN A 18 -4.51 -17.75 8.71
N ASN A 19 -5.08 -16.55 8.81
CA ASN A 19 -4.87 -15.61 9.91
C ASN A 19 -6.15 -14.76 10.16
N PRO A 20 -6.29 -14.12 11.33
CA PRO A 20 -7.51 -13.39 11.69
C PRO A 20 -7.86 -12.20 10.80
N HIS A 21 -6.90 -11.67 10.06
CA HIS A 21 -7.06 -10.45 9.27
C HIS A 21 -7.65 -10.71 7.88
N HIS A 22 -7.57 -11.94 7.40
CA HIS A 22 -7.98 -12.30 6.05
C HIS A 22 -8.96 -13.47 6.06
N CYS A 23 -9.93 -13.44 5.15
CA CYS A 23 -10.91 -14.52 4.92
C CYS A 23 -10.88 -15.05 3.47
N TRP A 24 -9.94 -14.56 2.68
CA TRP A 24 -9.77 -14.86 1.26
C TRP A 24 -8.35 -15.33 0.96
N SER A 25 -8.14 -16.00 -0.19
CA SER A 25 -6.80 -16.21 -0.72
C SER A 25 -6.12 -14.86 -1.01
N VAL A 26 -4.80 -14.85 -1.18
CA VAL A 26 -4.05 -13.63 -1.53
C VAL A 26 -4.60 -12.99 -2.81
N GLY A 27 -4.87 -13.79 -3.84
CA GLY A 27 -5.38 -13.28 -5.11
C GLY A 27 -6.81 -12.78 -5.01
N GLU A 28 -7.71 -13.48 -4.31
CA GLU A 28 -9.08 -13.06 -4.14
C GLU A 28 -9.18 -11.77 -3.31
N HIS A 29 -8.38 -11.65 -2.23
CA HIS A 29 -8.23 -10.42 -1.47
C HIS A 29 -7.82 -9.25 -2.38
N THR A 30 -6.81 -9.46 -3.21
CA THR A 30 -6.32 -8.45 -4.16
C THR A 30 -7.40 -8.00 -5.15
N LEU A 31 -8.14 -8.95 -5.75
CA LEU A 31 -9.24 -8.62 -6.66
C LEU A 31 -10.36 -7.83 -5.98
N ARG A 32 -10.64 -8.13 -4.72
CA ARG A 32 -11.63 -7.41 -3.92
C ARG A 32 -11.16 -6.02 -3.49
N ALA A 33 -9.84 -5.77 -3.41
CA ALA A 33 -9.29 -4.47 -3.11
C ALA A 33 -9.34 -3.49 -4.32
N LEU A 34 -9.23 -3.99 -5.55
CA LEU A 34 -9.18 -3.17 -6.76
C LEU A 34 -10.35 -2.17 -6.95
N PRO A 35 -11.61 -2.48 -6.62
CA PRO A 35 -12.71 -1.53 -6.73
C PRO A 35 -12.61 -0.31 -5.81
N PHE A 36 -11.78 -0.36 -4.78
CA PHE A 36 -11.64 0.70 -3.78
C PHE A 36 -10.57 1.75 -4.12
N VAL A 37 -9.95 1.66 -5.30
CA VAL A 37 -9.11 2.72 -5.86
C VAL A 37 -9.71 3.26 -7.15
N GLU A 38 -9.49 4.55 -7.37
CA GLU A 38 -9.86 5.25 -8.60
C GLU A 38 -9.18 4.62 -9.83
N PRO A 39 -9.67 4.91 -11.06
CA PRO A 39 -9.13 4.35 -12.29
C PRO A 39 -7.81 5.04 -12.70
N ASP A 40 -6.87 5.09 -11.76
CA ASP A 40 -5.50 5.54 -11.98
C ASP A 40 -4.58 4.33 -12.26
N LYS A 41 -3.70 4.47 -13.24
CA LYS A 41 -2.79 3.41 -13.68
C LYS A 41 -1.85 2.95 -12.56
N VAL A 42 -1.25 3.89 -11.83
CA VAL A 42 -0.26 3.57 -10.78
C VAL A 42 -0.95 2.94 -9.59
N LEU A 43 -2.09 3.50 -9.15
CA LEU A 43 -2.84 2.99 -8.01
C LEU A 43 -3.37 1.57 -8.27
N ARG A 44 -3.97 1.32 -9.43
CA ARG A 44 -4.50 0.00 -9.78
C ARG A 44 -3.41 -1.05 -9.91
N LEU A 45 -2.26 -0.70 -10.49
CA LEU A 45 -1.10 -1.60 -10.53
C LEU A 45 -0.51 -1.83 -9.14
N ALA A 46 -0.44 -0.80 -8.29
CA ALA A 46 0.04 -0.95 -6.93
C ALA A 46 -0.87 -1.88 -6.11
N VAL A 47 -2.20 -1.71 -6.18
CA VAL A 47 -3.15 -2.62 -5.52
C VAL A 47 -3.11 -4.02 -6.12
N LEU A 48 -3.01 -4.17 -7.45
CA LEU A 48 -2.89 -5.49 -8.09
C LEU A 48 -1.65 -6.27 -7.62
N LEU A 49 -0.56 -5.57 -7.35
CA LEU A 49 0.75 -6.17 -7.05
C LEU A 49 1.16 -6.07 -5.56
N HIS A 50 0.34 -5.44 -4.68
CA HIS A 50 0.75 -5.18 -3.29
C HIS A 50 1.17 -6.45 -2.55
N ASP A 51 0.44 -7.52 -2.73
CA ASP A 51 0.62 -8.80 -2.06
C ASP A 51 1.29 -9.89 -2.92
N ILE A 52 1.81 -9.52 -4.10
CA ILE A 52 2.43 -10.47 -5.06
C ILE A 52 3.65 -11.21 -4.46
N GLY A 53 4.23 -10.64 -3.42
CA GLY A 53 5.36 -11.23 -2.70
C GLY A 53 4.98 -12.26 -1.63
N LYS A 54 3.70 -12.43 -1.30
CA LYS A 54 3.24 -13.35 -0.25
C LYS A 54 3.50 -14.83 -0.55
N PRO A 55 3.18 -15.36 -1.76
CA PRO A 55 3.37 -16.77 -2.05
C PRO A 55 4.80 -17.28 -1.78
N PRO A 56 5.88 -16.64 -2.26
CA PRO A 56 7.24 -17.15 -2.09
C PRO A 56 7.79 -17.01 -0.66
N VAL A 57 7.16 -16.26 0.23
CA VAL A 57 7.63 -16.06 1.61
C VAL A 57 6.69 -16.65 2.66
N ARG A 58 5.63 -17.33 2.23
CA ARG A 58 4.68 -17.95 3.15
C ARG A 58 5.34 -18.99 4.03
N THR A 59 5.10 -18.89 5.33
CA THR A 59 5.41 -19.91 6.33
C THR A 59 4.18 -20.16 7.19
N THR A 60 4.00 -21.39 7.67
CA THR A 60 2.89 -21.75 8.56
C THR A 60 3.47 -22.21 9.88
N ASP A 61 3.01 -21.66 10.99
CA ASP A 61 3.46 -22.06 12.32
C ASP A 61 2.78 -23.36 12.81
N GLU A 62 3.18 -23.81 14.01
CA GLU A 62 2.66 -25.04 14.63
C GLU A 62 1.15 -24.97 14.94
N ARG A 63 0.57 -23.79 14.98
CA ARG A 63 -0.87 -23.54 15.19
C ARG A 63 -1.66 -23.47 13.89
N GLY A 64 -1.00 -23.63 12.74
CA GLY A 64 -1.60 -23.51 11.42
C GLY A 64 -1.82 -22.08 10.96
N VAL A 65 -1.20 -21.08 11.63
CA VAL A 65 -1.30 -19.66 11.23
C VAL A 65 -0.25 -19.33 10.18
N ASP A 66 -0.68 -18.67 9.11
CA ASP A 66 0.19 -18.25 8.03
C ASP A 66 0.86 -16.89 8.32
N HIS A 67 2.16 -16.83 8.04
CA HIS A 67 3.01 -15.65 8.16
C HIS A 67 3.67 -15.34 6.81
N PHE A 68 3.84 -14.03 6.52
CA PHE A 68 4.36 -13.54 5.24
C PHE A 68 5.48 -12.51 5.46
N TYR A 69 6.45 -12.82 6.31
CA TYR A 69 7.53 -11.90 6.65
C TYR A 69 8.34 -11.48 5.42
N GLY A 70 8.50 -10.16 5.25
CA GLY A 70 9.27 -9.60 4.14
C GLY A 70 8.54 -9.59 2.79
N HIS A 71 7.23 -9.93 2.75
CA HIS A 71 6.47 -9.95 1.50
C HIS A 71 6.46 -8.60 0.77
N ALA A 72 6.43 -7.48 1.47
CA ALA A 72 6.41 -6.15 0.87
C ALA A 72 7.71 -5.86 0.10
N GLN A 73 8.87 -6.20 0.68
CA GLN A 73 10.16 -6.09 0.00
C GLN A 73 10.26 -7.04 -1.20
N LYS A 74 9.91 -8.29 -1.00
CA LYS A 74 9.88 -9.29 -2.08
C LYS A 74 8.90 -8.91 -3.19
N GLY A 75 7.73 -8.41 -2.82
CA GLY A 75 6.71 -7.92 -3.73
C GLY A 75 7.19 -6.73 -4.57
N ALA A 76 7.92 -5.80 -3.99
CA ALA A 76 8.49 -4.66 -4.72
C ALA A 76 9.50 -5.10 -5.80
N GLU A 77 10.36 -6.07 -5.50
CA GLU A 77 11.29 -6.68 -6.47
C GLU A 77 10.54 -7.36 -7.62
N MET A 78 9.52 -8.17 -7.27
CA MET A 78 8.69 -8.86 -8.25
C MET A 78 7.90 -7.87 -9.10
N ALA A 79 7.25 -6.86 -8.51
CA ALA A 79 6.52 -5.82 -9.22
C ALA A 79 7.42 -5.07 -10.23
N GLY A 80 8.62 -4.69 -9.81
CA GLY A 80 9.61 -4.08 -10.69
C GLY A 80 9.99 -4.95 -11.90
N SER A 81 10.12 -6.26 -11.70
CA SER A 81 10.44 -7.24 -12.75
C SER A 81 9.25 -7.49 -13.68
N ILE A 82 8.05 -7.68 -13.12
CA ILE A 82 6.79 -7.85 -13.86
C ILE A 82 6.54 -6.65 -14.77
N LEU A 83 6.56 -5.44 -14.22
CA LEU A 83 6.28 -4.22 -15.00
C LEU A 83 7.35 -3.94 -16.06
N ARG A 84 8.61 -4.36 -15.83
CA ARG A 84 9.67 -4.33 -16.86
C ARG A 84 9.35 -5.31 -18.00
N ARG A 85 8.97 -6.53 -17.69
CA ARG A 85 8.57 -7.56 -18.66
C ARG A 85 7.37 -7.08 -19.50
N LEU A 86 6.41 -6.41 -18.86
CA LEU A 86 5.21 -5.85 -19.50
C LEU A 86 5.45 -4.49 -20.19
N LYS A 87 6.72 -4.02 -20.25
CA LYS A 87 7.13 -2.78 -20.95
C LYS A 87 6.50 -1.49 -20.41
N PHE A 88 6.17 -1.42 -19.15
CA PHE A 88 5.79 -0.15 -18.50
C PHE A 88 6.98 0.80 -18.43
N ASP A 89 6.70 2.10 -18.47
CA ASP A 89 7.70 3.17 -18.36
C ASP A 89 8.39 3.16 -16.97
N ASN A 90 9.56 3.79 -16.89
CA ASN A 90 10.40 3.76 -15.70
C ASN A 90 9.76 4.46 -14.50
N ASP A 91 9.01 5.53 -14.72
CA ASP A 91 8.34 6.27 -13.64
C ASP A 91 7.22 5.42 -13.02
N THR A 92 6.32 4.89 -13.85
CA THR A 92 5.28 3.94 -13.40
C THR A 92 5.88 2.79 -12.61
N ARG A 93 6.96 2.17 -13.10
CA ARG A 93 7.62 1.05 -12.43
C ARG A 93 8.17 1.42 -11.05
N LYS A 94 8.85 2.57 -10.94
CA LYS A 94 9.42 3.05 -9.67
C LYS A 94 8.33 3.38 -8.66
N ARG A 95 7.29 4.10 -9.08
CA ARG A 95 6.17 4.49 -8.20
C ARG A 95 5.41 3.26 -7.70
N VAL A 96 5.05 2.33 -8.58
CA VAL A 96 4.36 1.09 -8.21
C VAL A 96 5.21 0.24 -7.28
N ALA A 97 6.47 -0.03 -7.61
CA ALA A 97 7.35 -0.84 -6.76
C ALA A 97 7.53 -0.20 -5.37
N ARG A 98 7.61 1.13 -5.30
CA ARG A 98 7.71 1.84 -4.01
C ARG A 98 6.41 1.73 -3.21
N LEU A 99 5.23 1.89 -3.83
CA LEU A 99 3.94 1.70 -3.15
C LEU A 99 3.79 0.27 -2.62
N VAL A 100 4.16 -0.74 -3.42
CA VAL A 100 4.19 -2.15 -2.99
C VAL A 100 5.13 -2.34 -1.80
N GLN A 101 6.31 -1.72 -1.80
CA GLN A 101 7.28 -1.83 -0.71
C GLN A 101 6.75 -1.30 0.62
N VAL A 102 5.94 -0.25 0.59
CA VAL A 102 5.51 0.47 1.80
C VAL A 102 4.05 0.22 2.18
N HIS A 103 3.28 -0.54 1.40
CA HIS A 103 1.84 -0.70 1.58
C HIS A 103 1.45 -1.22 2.97
N ASP A 104 2.27 -2.07 3.58
CA ASP A 104 2.07 -2.68 4.90
C ASP A 104 2.97 -2.04 5.99
N ASP A 105 3.26 -0.74 5.87
CA ASP A 105 4.01 -0.02 6.92
C ASP A 105 3.13 0.23 8.15
N LEU A 106 3.20 -0.68 9.10
CA LEU A 106 2.44 -0.66 10.37
C LEU A 106 3.01 0.31 11.42
N GLN A 107 4.14 0.98 11.15
CA GLN A 107 4.84 1.83 12.13
C GLN A 107 4.32 3.28 12.17
N ILE A 108 3.25 3.58 11.44
CA ILE A 108 2.70 4.93 11.39
C ILE A 108 1.62 5.07 12.46
N ALA A 109 1.99 5.57 13.62
CA ALA A 109 1.01 5.97 14.62
C ALA A 109 0.28 7.26 14.22
N ALA A 110 -0.98 7.43 14.63
CA ALA A 110 -1.79 8.62 14.40
C ALA A 110 -1.34 9.81 15.26
N ALA A 111 -0.07 10.20 15.13
CA ALA A 111 0.56 11.33 15.81
C ALA A 111 1.36 12.16 14.79
N GLN A 112 1.31 13.48 14.88
CA GLN A 112 1.91 14.41 13.92
C GLN A 112 3.40 14.09 13.63
N ARG A 113 4.19 13.79 14.67
CA ARG A 113 5.62 13.44 14.51
C ARG A 113 5.79 12.12 13.74
N SER A 114 4.97 11.11 13.99
CA SER A 114 5.00 9.82 13.29
C SER A 114 4.63 9.99 11.82
N VAL A 115 3.55 10.72 11.54
CA VAL A 115 3.11 10.99 10.16
C VAL A 115 4.15 11.80 9.39
N ARG A 116 4.77 12.84 9.98
CA ARG A 116 5.87 13.59 9.33
C ARG A 116 7.05 12.68 8.94
N ARG A 117 7.45 11.77 9.83
CA ARG A 117 8.51 10.80 9.53
C ARG A 117 8.11 9.85 8.40
N ALA A 118 6.85 9.41 8.39
CA ALA A 118 6.34 8.55 7.33
C ALA A 118 6.32 9.27 5.98
N VAL A 119 5.83 10.51 5.93
CA VAL A 119 5.86 11.35 4.72
C VAL A 119 7.29 11.51 4.18
N TYR A 120 8.26 11.77 5.06
CA TYR A 120 9.67 11.85 4.66
C TYR A 120 10.21 10.52 4.12
N ARG A 121 9.93 9.41 4.79
CA ARG A 121 10.42 8.06 4.43
C ARG A 121 9.78 7.52 3.16
N ILE A 122 8.48 7.71 2.98
CA ILE A 122 7.72 7.20 1.82
C ILE A 122 7.96 8.11 0.60
N GLY A 123 8.05 9.42 0.81
CA GLY A 123 8.09 10.47 -0.19
C GLY A 123 6.82 11.31 -0.14
N ALA A 124 6.96 12.64 -0.08
CA ALA A 124 5.83 13.55 0.06
C ALA A 124 4.87 13.50 -1.14
N ASP A 125 5.39 13.24 -2.33
CA ASP A 125 4.64 13.08 -3.58
C ASP A 125 3.90 11.73 -3.67
N LEU A 126 4.37 10.71 -2.94
CA LEU A 126 3.83 9.36 -2.97
C LEU A 126 2.92 9.06 -1.78
N PHE A 127 3.03 9.83 -0.70
CA PHE A 127 2.27 9.57 0.53
C PHE A 127 0.74 9.61 0.35
N PRO A 128 0.14 10.51 -0.47
CA PRO A 128 -1.29 10.44 -0.78
C PRO A 128 -1.70 9.13 -1.45
N ASP A 129 -0.89 8.64 -2.40
CA ASP A 129 -1.14 7.38 -3.09
C ASP A 129 -1.01 6.17 -2.15
N TYR A 130 -0.03 6.21 -1.24
CA TYR A 130 0.11 5.22 -0.17
C TYR A 130 -1.16 5.11 0.69
N LEU A 131 -1.76 6.24 1.11
CA LEU A 131 -3.00 6.23 1.91
C LEU A 131 -4.16 5.59 1.15
N LYS A 132 -4.27 5.84 -0.16
CA LYS A 132 -5.29 5.23 -1.03
C LYS A 132 -5.09 3.70 -1.17
N VAL A 133 -3.87 3.26 -1.42
CA VAL A 133 -3.53 1.82 -1.50
C VAL A 133 -3.81 1.14 -0.16
N ARG A 134 -3.40 1.75 0.95
CA ARG A 134 -3.64 1.23 2.30
C ARG A 134 -5.14 1.11 2.60
N ARG A 135 -5.94 2.11 2.21
CA ARG A 135 -7.41 2.06 2.36
C ARG A 135 -8.01 0.92 1.56
N ALA A 136 -7.60 0.72 0.32
CA ALA A 136 -8.10 -0.35 -0.55
C ALA A 136 -7.79 -1.74 0.02
N ASP A 137 -6.56 -1.95 0.51
CA ASP A 137 -6.16 -3.18 1.20
C ASP A 137 -7.05 -3.46 2.42
N ILE A 138 -7.22 -2.48 3.32
CA ILE A 138 -8.06 -2.63 4.51
C ILE A 138 -9.52 -2.94 4.15
N MET A 139 -10.06 -2.31 3.11
CA MET A 139 -11.44 -2.53 2.66
C MET A 139 -11.71 -3.97 2.19
N ALA A 140 -10.68 -4.67 1.74
CA ALA A 140 -10.77 -6.08 1.32
C ALA A 140 -10.46 -7.08 2.45
N GLN A 141 -10.06 -6.63 3.64
CA GLN A 141 -9.79 -7.48 4.80
C GLN A 141 -11.08 -7.97 5.47
N ASN A 142 -10.92 -8.87 6.44
CA ASN A 142 -12.02 -9.40 7.23
C ASN A 142 -12.88 -8.26 7.83
N PRO A 143 -14.22 -8.25 7.60
CA PRO A 143 -15.13 -7.24 8.13
C PRO A 143 -15.04 -7.01 9.63
N ASP A 144 -14.75 -8.07 10.41
CA ASP A 144 -14.72 -8.01 11.88
C ASP A 144 -13.56 -7.16 12.43
N VAL A 145 -12.47 -7.05 11.68
CA VAL A 145 -11.25 -6.31 12.12
C VAL A 145 -11.00 -5.03 11.32
N ARG A 146 -11.62 -4.85 10.16
CA ARG A 146 -11.30 -3.73 9.26
C ARG A 146 -11.72 -2.37 9.80
N GLN A 147 -12.80 -2.30 10.61
CA GLN A 147 -13.33 -1.02 11.07
C GLN A 147 -12.34 -0.28 11.98
N GLU A 148 -11.66 -1.00 12.87
CA GLU A 148 -10.62 -0.42 13.72
C GLU A 148 -9.46 0.15 12.88
N LYS A 149 -9.01 -0.61 11.88
CA LYS A 149 -7.94 -0.18 10.96
C LYS A 149 -8.34 1.03 10.11
N LEU A 150 -9.60 1.10 9.66
CA LEU A 150 -10.12 2.27 8.94
C LEU A 150 -10.17 3.51 9.83
N ASN A 151 -10.55 3.35 11.11
CA ASN A 151 -10.56 4.45 12.07
C ASN A 151 -9.13 4.96 12.34
N GLU A 152 -8.15 4.05 12.44
CA GLU A 152 -6.75 4.44 12.59
C GLU A 152 -6.22 5.15 11.34
N LEU A 153 -6.50 4.63 10.16
CA LEU A 153 -6.13 5.27 8.89
C LEU A 153 -6.74 6.67 8.76
N ALA A 154 -8.01 6.85 9.12
CA ALA A 154 -8.67 8.15 9.10
C ALA A 154 -7.98 9.17 10.02
N ARG A 155 -7.51 8.75 11.20
CA ARG A 155 -6.72 9.62 12.11
C ARG A 155 -5.37 10.00 11.50
N ILE A 156 -4.71 9.07 10.79
CA ILE A 156 -3.45 9.36 10.07
C ILE A 156 -3.70 10.38 8.96
N GLU A 157 -4.77 10.23 8.20
CA GLU A 157 -5.18 11.18 7.15
C GLU A 157 -5.46 12.56 7.73
N GLU A 158 -6.17 12.65 8.86
CA GLU A 158 -6.42 13.92 9.55
C GLU A 158 -5.12 14.60 9.99
N MET A 159 -4.17 13.83 10.56
CA MET A 159 -2.86 14.37 10.94
C MET A 159 -2.07 14.84 9.71
N TYR A 160 -2.16 14.14 8.60
CA TYR A 160 -1.53 14.54 7.35
C TYR A 160 -2.10 15.86 6.81
N GLN A 161 -3.43 16.04 6.83
CA GLN A 161 -4.06 17.30 6.44
C GLN A 161 -3.60 18.47 7.32
N LYS A 162 -3.56 18.29 8.64
CA LYS A 162 -3.03 19.31 9.57
C LYS A 162 -1.58 19.70 9.27
N ILE A 163 -0.75 18.74 8.82
CA ILE A 163 0.63 19.02 8.43
C ILE A 163 0.68 19.86 7.16
N LEU A 164 -0.16 19.56 6.16
CA LEU A 164 -0.23 20.34 4.92
C LEU A 164 -0.71 21.77 5.17
N GLU A 165 -1.76 21.95 5.98
CA GLU A 165 -2.28 23.26 6.36
C GLU A 165 -1.22 24.10 7.08
N ALA A 166 -0.48 23.51 8.01
CA ALA A 166 0.59 24.20 8.73
C ALA A 166 1.73 24.66 7.79
N GLN A 167 2.07 23.84 6.78
CA GLN A 167 3.06 24.22 5.76
C GLN A 167 2.57 25.35 4.85
N GLN A 168 1.31 25.33 4.45
CA GLN A 168 0.70 26.41 3.68
C GLN A 168 0.66 27.72 4.45
N CYS A 169 0.33 27.68 5.75
CA CYS A 169 0.35 28.87 6.60
C CYS A 169 1.75 29.50 6.73
N LEU A 170 2.81 28.69 6.78
CA LEU A 170 4.18 29.18 6.82
C LEU A 170 4.56 29.87 5.50
N SER A 171 4.20 29.28 4.36
CA SER A 171 4.48 29.87 3.04
C SER A 171 3.72 31.20 2.79
N LEU A 172 2.50 31.34 3.27
CA LEU A 172 1.73 32.60 3.19
C LEU A 172 2.32 33.71 4.07
N LYS A 173 2.88 33.38 5.24
CA LYS A 173 3.59 34.35 6.10
C LYS A 173 4.88 34.81 5.43
N ASP A 174 5.61 33.95 4.77
CA ASP A 174 6.84 34.29 4.04
C ASP A 174 6.52 35.22 2.84
N LEU A 175 5.39 35.04 2.17
CA LEU A 175 4.93 35.94 1.09
C LEU A 175 4.52 37.34 1.61
N ALA A 176 4.00 37.45 2.82
CA ALA A 176 3.59 38.72 3.42
C ALA A 176 4.78 39.57 3.90
N VAL A 177 5.97 38.99 4.05
CA VAL A 177 7.18 39.68 4.50
C VAL A 177 7.97 40.32 3.34
N THR A 178 7.72 39.94 2.08
CA THR A 178 8.41 40.48 0.90
C THR A 178 7.76 41.75 0.31
N GLY A 179 6.74 42.32 0.97
CA GLY A 179 6.02 43.52 0.58
C GLY A 179 6.41 44.78 1.40
N ARG A 180 7.74 45.12 1.49
CA ARG A 180 8.23 46.44 1.89
C ARG A 180 9.31 46.93 0.97
#